data_266d75e0858c0663f78e11c5d02a0633
#
_entry.id   266d75e0858c0663f78e11c5d02a0633
#
_cell.length_a   1.000
_cell.length_b   1.000
_cell.length_c   1.000
_cell.angle_alpha   90.00
_cell.angle_beta   90.00
_cell.angle_gamma   90.00
#
_symmetry.space_group_name_H-M   'P 1'
#
loop_
_entity.id
_entity.type
_entity.pdbx_description
1 polymer ?
#
loop_
_entity_poly.entity_id
_entity_poly.type
_entity_poly.pdbx_seq_one_letter_code
_entity_poly.pdbx_strand_id
1 'polypeptide(L)'
;MGHSQNFALDSQCFTYLISALQSVQEPTDRLAGEKVALFRSFLYSGARHFITPTVEKEWRRISDQRRQDLHESWHSVHFGTVSFYLPEQRYEAAIRTQALLRFHPGRNDCLILAEAEILGANKLLSYDRDFLMNLSSRAKIELISPSEHWNNMNVSPGAGPKVTPHPSNPLTGVSWWRV
;
A
#
# COMPACT_ATOMS: atom_id res chain seq x y z
N MET A 1 8.22 7.48 -23.14
CA MET A 1 8.65 7.49 -21.73
C MET A 1 7.46 7.01 -20.91
N GLY A 2 7.53 5.80 -20.34
CA GLY A 2 6.44 5.29 -19.51
C GLY A 2 6.36 6.10 -18.21
N HIS A 3 5.20 6.69 -17.94
CA HIS A 3 4.97 7.34 -16.65
C HIS A 3 5.14 6.30 -15.54
N SER A 4 6.05 6.54 -14.61
CA SER A 4 6.17 5.74 -13.39
C SER A 4 4.85 5.80 -12.64
N GLN A 5 4.23 4.67 -12.41
CA GLN A 5 2.99 4.61 -11.62
C GLN A 5 3.32 4.76 -10.14
N ASN A 6 2.49 5.50 -9.42
CA ASN A 6 2.61 5.74 -7.98
C ASN A 6 1.43 5.07 -7.25
N PHE A 7 1.75 4.13 -6.36
CA PHE A 7 0.74 3.42 -5.59
C PHE A 7 0.86 3.81 -4.12
N ALA A 8 -0.22 4.33 -3.58
CA ALA A 8 -0.35 4.53 -2.15
C ALA A 8 -0.77 3.23 -1.46
N LEU A 9 -0.28 3.03 -0.25
CA LEU A 9 -0.63 1.88 0.59
C LEU A 9 -1.41 2.38 1.81
N ASP A 10 -2.49 1.69 2.16
CA ASP A 10 -3.10 1.89 3.46
C ASP A 10 -2.23 1.33 4.59
N SER A 11 -2.60 1.58 5.84
CA SER A 11 -1.80 1.19 7.00
C SER A 11 -1.64 -0.33 7.13
N GLN A 12 -2.66 -1.11 6.77
CA GLN A 12 -2.60 -2.57 6.83
C GLN A 12 -1.71 -3.11 5.72
N CYS A 13 -1.87 -2.61 4.48
CA CYS A 13 -1.03 -2.98 3.34
C CYS A 13 0.43 -2.68 3.62
N PHE A 14 0.74 -1.49 4.13
CA PHE A 14 2.10 -1.10 4.48
C PHE A 14 2.71 -2.01 5.53
N THR A 15 2.01 -2.22 6.65
CA THR A 15 2.49 -3.08 7.74
C THR A 15 2.70 -4.51 7.27
N TYR A 16 1.80 -5.01 6.43
CA TYR A 16 1.95 -6.37 5.93
C TYR A 16 3.15 -6.52 4.98
N LEU A 17 3.35 -5.58 4.05
CA LEU A 17 4.51 -5.65 3.15
C LEU A 17 5.83 -5.71 3.92
N ILE A 18 5.98 -4.90 4.96
CA ILE A 18 7.16 -4.95 5.84
C ILE A 18 7.30 -6.32 6.48
N SER A 19 6.21 -6.89 7.00
CA SER A 19 6.22 -8.21 7.62
C SER A 19 6.57 -9.31 6.62
N ALA A 20 6.03 -9.24 5.40
CA ALA A 20 6.28 -10.21 4.34
C ALA A 20 7.72 -10.18 3.83
N LEU A 21 8.29 -8.98 3.71
CA LEU A 21 9.68 -8.80 3.27
C LEU A 21 10.70 -9.39 4.27
N GLN A 22 10.29 -9.63 5.51
CA GLN A 22 11.11 -10.25 6.54
C GLN A 22 10.80 -11.72 6.82
N SER A 23 9.62 -12.17 6.42
CA SER A 23 9.15 -13.53 6.66
C SER A 23 9.39 -14.42 5.45
N VAL A 24 9.87 -15.63 5.69
CA VAL A 24 9.92 -16.67 4.66
C VAL A 24 8.61 -17.47 4.58
N GLN A 25 7.69 -17.27 5.52
CA GLN A 25 6.46 -18.04 5.60
C GLN A 25 5.38 -17.47 4.69
N GLU A 26 4.75 -18.37 3.94
CA GLU A 26 3.54 -18.05 3.18
C GLU A 26 2.41 -17.67 4.15
N PRO A 27 1.64 -16.61 3.86
CA PRO A 27 0.45 -16.29 4.64
C PRO A 27 -0.57 -17.43 4.61
N THR A 28 -1.18 -17.73 5.76
CA THR A 28 -2.18 -18.80 5.90
C THR A 28 -3.49 -18.36 6.54
N ASP A 29 -3.59 -17.08 6.90
CA ASP A 29 -4.81 -16.53 7.50
C ASP A 29 -5.90 -16.24 6.45
N ARG A 30 -7.05 -15.77 6.92
CA ARG A 30 -8.21 -15.44 6.07
C ARG A 30 -7.92 -14.42 4.95
N LEU A 31 -6.86 -13.65 5.07
CA LEU A 31 -6.43 -12.66 4.07
C LEU A 31 -5.23 -13.15 3.25
N ALA A 32 -4.87 -14.43 3.34
CA ALA A 32 -3.69 -14.99 2.66
C ALA A 32 -3.64 -14.63 1.18
N GLY A 33 -4.75 -14.79 0.45
CA GLY A 33 -4.83 -14.43 -0.96
C GLY A 33 -4.52 -12.95 -1.24
N GLU A 34 -5.10 -12.06 -0.46
CA GLU A 34 -4.85 -10.62 -0.58
C GLU A 34 -3.38 -10.27 -0.27
N LYS A 35 -2.80 -10.92 0.74
CA LYS A 35 -1.43 -10.70 1.16
C LYS A 35 -0.42 -11.18 0.12
N VAL A 36 -0.64 -12.37 -0.44
CA VAL A 36 0.18 -12.90 -1.55
C VAL A 36 0.08 -11.98 -2.77
N ALA A 37 -1.13 -11.55 -3.12
CA ALA A 37 -1.37 -10.64 -4.24
C ALA A 37 -0.68 -9.28 -4.04
N LEU A 38 -0.74 -8.70 -2.83
CA LEU A 38 -0.04 -7.46 -2.50
C LEU A 38 1.47 -7.61 -2.69
N PHE A 39 2.03 -8.70 -2.16
CA PHE A 39 3.47 -8.94 -2.23
C PHE A 39 3.93 -9.15 -3.68
N ARG A 40 3.17 -9.93 -4.46
CA ARG A 40 3.41 -10.09 -5.91
C ARG A 40 3.31 -8.74 -6.63
N SER A 41 2.28 -7.96 -6.36
CA SER A 41 2.13 -6.62 -6.95
C SER A 41 3.33 -5.73 -6.67
N PHE A 42 3.87 -5.76 -5.45
CA PHE A 42 5.08 -5.03 -5.10
C PHE A 42 6.30 -5.48 -5.92
N LEU A 43 6.50 -6.79 -6.08
CA LEU A 43 7.67 -7.31 -6.81
C LEU A 43 7.55 -7.18 -8.33
N TYR A 44 6.35 -7.25 -8.89
CA TYR A 44 6.14 -7.36 -10.35
C TYR A 44 5.66 -6.07 -11.03
N SER A 45 5.09 -5.09 -10.32
CA SER A 45 4.55 -3.89 -10.96
C SER A 45 5.62 -2.94 -11.47
N GLY A 46 6.76 -2.83 -10.79
CA GLY A 46 7.75 -1.78 -11.03
C GLY A 46 7.23 -0.37 -10.71
N ALA A 47 6.09 -0.26 -10.05
CA ALA A 47 5.54 1.00 -9.57
C ALA A 47 6.30 1.48 -8.33
N ARG A 48 6.30 2.78 -8.12
CA ARG A 48 6.76 3.36 -6.87
C ARG A 48 5.65 3.21 -5.83
N HIS A 49 5.95 2.55 -4.72
CA HIS A 49 5.04 2.46 -3.58
C HIS A 49 5.39 3.53 -2.54
N PHE A 50 4.39 4.15 -1.95
CA PHE A 50 4.58 5.17 -0.92
C PHE A 50 3.44 5.12 0.10
N ILE A 51 3.65 5.81 1.23
CA ILE A 51 2.61 5.99 2.25
C ILE A 51 2.26 7.47 2.39
N THR A 52 1.04 7.73 2.84
CA THR A 52 0.56 9.09 3.13
C THR A 52 0.97 9.53 4.54
N PRO A 53 0.92 10.85 4.86
CA PRO A 53 1.22 11.34 6.20
C PRO A 53 0.36 10.70 7.31
N THR A 54 -0.89 10.37 7.00
CA THR A 54 -1.78 9.70 7.97
C THR A 54 -1.30 8.27 8.25
N VAL A 55 -0.92 7.51 7.25
CA VAL A 55 -0.35 6.15 7.42
C VAL A 55 0.96 6.22 8.23
N GLU A 56 1.82 7.19 7.94
CA GLU A 56 3.04 7.40 8.73
C GLU A 56 2.71 7.66 10.21
N LYS A 57 1.75 8.55 10.48
CA LYS A 57 1.33 8.86 11.85
C LYS A 57 0.74 7.63 12.56
N GLU A 58 0.10 6.72 11.85
CA GLU A 58 -0.47 5.51 12.43
C GLU A 58 0.61 4.50 12.84
N TRP A 59 1.55 4.17 11.96
CA TRP A 59 2.59 3.21 12.33
C TRP A 59 3.56 3.76 13.39
N ARG A 60 3.79 5.08 13.44
CA ARG A 60 4.58 5.70 14.52
C ARG A 60 3.94 5.58 15.90
N ARG A 61 2.68 5.15 15.99
CA ARG A 61 1.98 4.86 17.25
C ARG A 61 2.02 3.39 17.67
N ILE A 62 2.68 2.55 16.90
CA ILE A 62 2.92 1.15 17.30
C ILE A 62 3.69 1.14 18.62
N SER A 63 3.14 0.50 19.64
CA SER A 63 3.73 0.47 20.98
C SER A 63 4.91 -0.52 21.09
N ASP A 64 4.98 -1.51 20.23
CA ASP A 64 6.08 -2.46 20.16
C ASP A 64 7.27 -1.80 19.47
N GLN A 65 8.33 -1.52 20.24
CA GLN A 65 9.52 -0.81 19.77
C GLN A 65 10.21 -1.55 18.61
N ARG A 66 10.33 -2.87 18.69
CA ARG A 66 10.97 -3.67 17.62
C ARG A 66 10.21 -3.56 16.31
N ARG A 67 8.87 -3.58 16.37
CA ARG A 67 8.04 -3.39 15.19
C ARG A 67 8.14 -1.95 14.67
N GLN A 68 8.21 -0.98 15.55
CA GLN A 68 8.36 0.43 15.14
C GLN A 68 9.71 0.66 14.46
N ASP A 69 10.83 0.18 15.02
CA ASP A 69 12.17 0.28 14.43
C ASP A 69 12.21 -0.37 13.04
N LEU A 70 11.50 -1.48 12.90
CA LEU A 70 11.36 -2.17 11.64
C LEU A 70 10.65 -1.32 10.59
N HIS A 71 9.51 -0.73 10.95
CA HIS A 71 8.75 0.17 10.05
C HIS A 71 9.61 1.37 9.66
N GLU A 72 10.34 1.98 10.60
CA GLU A 72 11.23 3.10 10.32
C GLU A 72 12.32 2.72 9.31
N SER A 73 12.97 1.57 9.49
CA SER A 73 14.01 1.09 8.58
C SER A 73 13.50 0.90 7.16
N TRP A 74 12.37 0.21 6.98
CA TRP A 74 11.78 -0.02 5.66
C TRP A 74 11.22 1.25 5.04
N HIS A 75 10.58 2.10 5.85
CA HIS A 75 10.08 3.39 5.43
C HIS A 75 11.20 4.26 4.85
N SER A 76 12.31 4.38 5.56
CA SER A 76 13.43 5.23 5.15
C SER A 76 14.08 4.80 3.83
N VAL A 77 14.08 3.49 3.54
CA VAL A 77 14.84 2.93 2.40
C VAL A 77 13.95 2.68 1.19
N HIS A 78 12.73 2.20 1.37
CA HIS A 78 11.96 1.63 0.26
C HIS A 78 10.63 2.33 -0.04
N PHE A 79 9.94 2.86 0.98
CA PHE A 79 8.60 3.37 0.77
C PHE A 79 8.54 4.89 0.78
N GLY A 80 9.11 5.53 1.80
CA GLY A 80 9.03 6.96 2.00
C GLY A 80 7.60 7.47 2.24
N THR A 81 7.49 8.58 2.91
CA THR A 81 6.24 9.34 3.00
C THR A 81 6.26 10.43 1.94
N VAL A 82 5.23 10.47 1.12
CA VAL A 82 4.99 11.63 0.26
C VAL A 82 4.23 12.66 1.10
N SER A 83 4.91 13.74 1.44
CA SER A 83 4.35 14.82 2.25
C SER A 83 3.75 15.92 1.37
N PHE A 84 2.86 16.70 1.95
CA PHE A 84 2.37 17.90 1.31
C PHE A 84 3.49 18.93 1.18
N TYR A 85 3.65 19.47 -0.02
CA TYR A 85 4.62 20.53 -0.31
C TYR A 85 4.04 21.93 -0.03
N LEU A 86 2.72 22.08 -0.13
CA LEU A 86 2.03 23.35 0.00
C LEU A 86 0.97 23.28 1.11
N PRO A 87 0.78 24.37 1.89
CA PRO A 87 -0.27 24.42 2.91
C PRO A 87 -1.68 24.18 2.34
N GLU A 88 -1.94 24.64 1.11
CA GLU A 88 -3.21 24.50 0.40
C GLU A 88 -3.59 23.02 0.22
N GLN A 89 -2.63 22.15 -0.03
CA GLN A 89 -2.86 20.70 -0.18
C GLN A 89 -3.45 20.08 1.09
N ARG A 90 -3.03 20.55 2.28
CA ARG A 90 -3.60 20.09 3.56
C ARG A 90 -5.05 20.53 3.71
N TYR A 91 -5.34 21.75 3.29
CA TYR A 91 -6.71 22.27 3.33
C TYR A 91 -7.62 21.50 2.36
N GLU A 92 -7.16 21.26 1.15
CA GLU A 92 -7.86 20.44 0.15
C GLU A 92 -8.12 19.02 0.67
N ALA A 93 -7.13 18.39 1.30
CA ALA A 93 -7.27 17.07 1.92
C ALA A 93 -8.34 17.08 3.03
N ALA A 94 -8.38 18.13 3.85
CA ALA A 94 -9.39 18.27 4.89
C ALA A 94 -10.81 18.42 4.31
N ILE A 95 -10.99 19.26 3.29
CA ILE A 95 -12.27 19.42 2.60
C ILE A 95 -12.70 18.09 1.96
N ARG A 96 -11.77 17.43 1.26
CA ARG A 96 -12.05 16.16 0.60
C ARG A 96 -12.45 15.08 1.62
N THR A 97 -11.75 15.01 2.75
CA THR A 97 -12.09 14.10 3.86
C THR A 97 -13.53 14.32 4.35
N GLN A 98 -13.94 15.57 4.57
CA GLN A 98 -15.30 15.89 4.99
C GLN A 98 -16.37 15.44 3.96
N ALA A 99 -16.05 15.54 2.68
CA ALA A 99 -16.94 15.06 1.62
C ALA A 99 -17.06 13.52 1.64
N LEU A 100 -15.97 12.80 1.89
CA LEU A 100 -15.93 11.33 1.94
C LEU A 100 -16.62 10.77 3.18
N LEU A 101 -16.57 11.47 4.33
CA LEU A 101 -17.22 11.07 5.57
C LEU A 101 -18.75 10.92 5.47
N ARG A 102 -19.36 11.44 4.42
CA ARG A 102 -20.79 11.23 4.13
C ARG A 102 -21.09 9.80 3.67
N PHE A 103 -20.09 9.07 3.23
CA PHE A 103 -20.22 7.73 2.63
C PHE A 103 -19.52 6.65 3.44
N HIS A 104 -18.52 7.03 4.25
CA HIS A 104 -17.74 6.09 5.05
C HIS A 104 -17.41 6.69 6.41
N PRO A 105 -17.70 5.99 7.55
CA PRO A 105 -17.51 6.56 8.89
C PRO A 105 -16.04 6.61 9.33
N GLY A 106 -15.16 5.83 8.70
CA GLY A 106 -13.74 5.77 9.03
C GLY A 106 -13.01 7.05 8.65
N ARG A 107 -12.79 7.93 9.63
CA ARG A 107 -12.13 9.23 9.38
C ARG A 107 -10.72 9.09 8.81
N ASN A 108 -9.94 8.12 9.32
CA ASN A 108 -8.57 7.90 8.84
C ASN A 108 -8.57 7.37 7.42
N ASP A 109 -9.46 6.44 7.07
CA ASP A 109 -9.58 5.91 5.72
C ASP A 109 -9.95 7.01 4.72
N CYS A 110 -10.92 7.86 5.08
CA CYS A 110 -11.28 9.03 4.29
C CYS A 110 -10.09 9.99 4.11
N LEU A 111 -9.28 10.19 5.15
CA LEU A 111 -8.12 11.07 5.09
C LEU A 111 -6.99 10.44 4.27
N ILE A 112 -6.71 9.15 4.43
CA ILE A 112 -5.73 8.42 3.63
C ILE A 112 -6.08 8.50 2.14
N LEU A 113 -7.35 8.29 1.77
CA LEU A 113 -7.80 8.43 0.39
C LEU A 113 -7.63 9.86 -0.12
N ALA A 114 -8.06 10.86 0.66
CA ALA A 114 -7.93 12.26 0.28
C ALA A 114 -6.47 12.68 0.09
N GLU A 115 -5.58 12.25 0.99
CA GLU A 115 -4.15 12.47 0.87
C GLU A 115 -3.57 11.79 -0.38
N ALA A 116 -3.90 10.53 -0.63
CA ALA A 116 -3.44 9.79 -1.80
C ALA A 116 -3.85 10.47 -3.12
N GLU A 117 -5.10 10.95 -3.20
CA GLU A 117 -5.60 11.69 -4.36
C GLU A 117 -4.80 12.98 -4.62
N ILE A 118 -4.53 13.76 -3.57
CA ILE A 118 -3.86 15.06 -3.69
C ILE A 118 -2.35 14.90 -3.92
N LEU A 119 -1.77 13.84 -3.38
CA LEU A 119 -0.35 13.53 -3.56
C LEU A 119 -0.05 12.83 -4.91
N GLY A 120 -1.06 12.66 -5.75
CA GLY A 120 -0.89 12.16 -7.12
C GLY A 120 -0.68 10.66 -7.22
N ALA A 121 -1.27 9.88 -6.30
CA ALA A 121 -1.35 8.44 -6.49
C ALA A 121 -2.17 8.10 -7.74
N ASN A 122 -1.77 7.05 -8.45
CA ASN A 122 -2.60 6.43 -9.46
C ASN A 122 -3.60 5.44 -8.83
N LYS A 123 -3.14 4.76 -7.75
CA LYS A 123 -3.92 3.75 -7.04
C LYS A 123 -3.69 3.87 -5.54
N LEU A 124 -4.70 3.45 -4.77
CA LEU A 124 -4.60 3.17 -3.35
C LEU A 124 -4.98 1.70 -3.10
N LEU A 125 -4.06 0.94 -2.52
CA LEU A 125 -4.27 -0.46 -2.20
C LEU A 125 -4.75 -0.61 -0.75
N SER A 126 -5.85 -1.33 -0.56
CA SER A 126 -6.41 -1.61 0.76
C SER A 126 -7.02 -3.02 0.85
N TYR A 127 -6.97 -3.64 2.03
CA TYR A 127 -7.69 -4.87 2.36
C TYR A 127 -9.07 -4.62 2.96
N ASP A 128 -9.36 -3.38 3.36
CA ASP A 128 -10.58 -3.05 4.08
C ASP A 128 -11.78 -3.08 3.11
N ARG A 129 -12.65 -4.08 3.30
CA ARG A 129 -13.83 -4.29 2.44
C ARG A 129 -14.83 -3.15 2.54
N ASP A 130 -15.03 -2.60 3.74
CA ASP A 130 -15.98 -1.52 3.95
C ASP A 130 -15.44 -0.22 3.34
N PHE A 131 -14.15 0.03 3.47
CA PHE A 131 -13.47 1.12 2.80
C PHE A 131 -13.62 1.03 1.28
N LEU A 132 -13.31 -0.14 0.69
CA LEU A 132 -13.45 -0.41 -0.73
C LEU A 132 -14.89 -0.24 -1.20
N MET A 133 -15.87 -0.89 -0.55
CA MET A 133 -17.29 -0.85 -0.92
C MET A 133 -17.86 0.57 -0.88
N ASN A 134 -17.52 1.33 0.14
CA ASN A 134 -18.13 2.63 0.38
C ASN A 134 -17.49 3.74 -0.46
N LEU A 135 -16.20 3.63 -0.79
CA LEU A 135 -15.46 4.75 -1.38
C LEU A 135 -14.90 4.51 -2.78
N SER A 136 -14.82 3.27 -3.32
CA SER A 136 -14.25 3.05 -4.66
C SER A 136 -14.96 3.86 -5.75
N SER A 137 -16.29 3.93 -5.71
CA SER A 137 -17.08 4.72 -6.68
C SER A 137 -16.99 6.25 -6.47
N ARG A 138 -16.38 6.69 -5.39
CA ARG A 138 -16.22 8.10 -5.01
C ARG A 138 -14.78 8.58 -5.13
N ALA A 139 -13.84 7.65 -5.22
CA ALA A 139 -12.42 7.95 -5.34
C ALA A 139 -12.12 8.59 -6.71
N LYS A 140 -11.17 9.54 -6.72
CA LYS A 140 -10.63 10.15 -7.94
C LYS A 140 -9.47 9.36 -8.52
N ILE A 141 -8.96 8.39 -7.74
CA ILE A 141 -7.93 7.43 -8.11
C ILE A 141 -8.51 6.02 -8.02
N GLU A 142 -7.82 5.04 -8.51
CA GLU A 142 -8.26 3.66 -8.39
C GLU A 142 -8.04 3.17 -6.94
N LEU A 143 -9.14 3.03 -6.17
CA LEU A 143 -9.15 2.41 -4.84
C LEU A 143 -9.53 0.94 -5.04
N ILE A 144 -8.58 0.03 -4.79
CA ILE A 144 -8.67 -1.36 -5.24
C ILE A 144 -8.03 -2.31 -4.22
N SER A 145 -8.53 -3.55 -4.17
CA SER A 145 -7.89 -4.59 -3.38
C SER A 145 -6.59 -5.10 -4.04
N PRO A 146 -5.63 -5.61 -3.25
CA PRO A 146 -4.42 -6.20 -3.82
C PRO A 146 -4.68 -7.36 -4.78
N SER A 147 -5.67 -8.23 -4.50
CA SER A 147 -6.01 -9.37 -5.35
C SER A 147 -6.59 -8.92 -6.70
N GLU A 148 -7.49 -7.96 -6.68
CA GLU A 148 -8.06 -7.39 -7.90
C GLU A 148 -6.98 -6.66 -8.71
N HIS A 149 -6.12 -5.87 -8.04
CA HIS A 149 -5.00 -5.22 -8.70
C HIS A 149 -4.05 -6.23 -9.35
N TRP A 150 -3.67 -7.29 -8.62
CA TRP A 150 -2.82 -8.35 -9.15
C TRP A 150 -3.41 -9.01 -10.39
N ASN A 151 -4.69 -9.36 -10.34
CA ASN A 151 -5.39 -9.95 -11.48
C ASN A 151 -5.38 -9.02 -12.71
N ASN A 152 -5.58 -7.71 -12.49
CA ASN A 152 -5.57 -6.71 -13.56
C ASN A 152 -4.18 -6.50 -14.19
N MET A 153 -3.09 -6.86 -13.49
CA MET A 153 -1.74 -6.79 -14.03
C MET A 153 -1.48 -7.83 -15.14
N ASN A 154 -2.27 -8.88 -15.23
CA ASN A 154 -2.15 -9.95 -16.22
C ASN A 154 -0.71 -10.48 -16.39
N VAL A 155 -0.03 -10.72 -15.28
CA VAL A 155 1.35 -11.23 -15.28
C VAL A 155 1.35 -12.67 -15.80
N SER A 156 2.11 -12.91 -16.86
CA SER A 156 2.19 -14.25 -17.46
C SER A 156 2.88 -15.26 -16.53
N PRO A 157 2.43 -16.52 -16.50
CA PRO A 157 3.12 -17.58 -15.81
C PRO A 157 4.61 -17.66 -16.22
N GLY A 158 5.49 -17.77 -15.23
CA GLY A 158 6.93 -17.80 -15.45
C GLY A 158 7.59 -16.43 -15.68
N ALA A 159 6.83 -15.33 -15.63
CA ALA A 159 7.43 -14.00 -15.68
C ALA A 159 8.34 -13.77 -14.48
N GLY A 160 9.46 -13.10 -14.71
CA GLY A 160 10.36 -12.67 -13.64
C GLY A 160 9.85 -11.40 -12.93
N PRO A 161 10.15 -11.24 -11.63
CA PRO A 161 9.82 -10.02 -10.91
C PRO A 161 10.68 -8.85 -11.40
N LYS A 162 10.15 -7.62 -11.32
CA LYS A 162 10.88 -6.38 -11.63
C LYS A 162 11.76 -5.93 -10.46
N VAL A 163 11.36 -6.31 -9.25
CA VAL A 163 12.16 -6.13 -8.04
C VAL A 163 12.50 -7.50 -7.49
N THR A 164 13.78 -7.83 -7.48
CA THR A 164 14.26 -9.14 -6.98
C THR A 164 14.81 -8.97 -5.57
N PRO A 165 14.38 -9.79 -4.61
CA PRO A 165 15.01 -9.81 -3.29
C PRO A 165 16.52 -10.05 -3.42
N HIS A 166 17.32 -9.38 -2.56
CA HIS A 166 18.77 -9.59 -2.55
C HIS A 166 19.09 -11.09 -2.33
N PRO A 167 20.15 -11.65 -2.96
CA PRO A 167 20.47 -13.07 -2.84
C PRO A 167 20.60 -13.60 -1.41
N SER A 168 21.00 -12.74 -0.47
CA SER A 168 21.06 -13.09 0.96
C SER A 168 19.70 -13.02 1.68
N ASN A 169 18.65 -12.54 1.02
CA ASN A 169 17.32 -12.49 1.63
C ASN A 169 16.70 -13.90 1.61
N PRO A 170 16.22 -14.41 2.76
CA PRO A 170 15.59 -15.72 2.85
C PRO A 170 14.44 -15.95 1.87
N LEU A 171 13.77 -14.90 1.43
CA LEU A 171 12.71 -14.97 0.41
C LEU A 171 13.18 -15.55 -0.94
N THR A 172 14.48 -15.52 -1.23
CA THR A 172 15.02 -16.13 -2.46
C THR A 172 14.89 -17.65 -2.46
N GLY A 173 14.86 -18.27 -1.28
CA GLY A 173 14.73 -19.71 -1.09
C GLY A 173 13.30 -20.25 -1.15
N VAL A 174 12.29 -19.39 -1.24
CA VAL A 174 10.87 -19.79 -1.25
C VAL A 174 10.18 -19.40 -2.55
N SER A 175 9.12 -20.13 -2.89
CA SER A 175 8.45 -20.01 -4.20
C SER A 175 7.04 -19.44 -4.14
N TRP A 176 6.42 -19.29 -2.96
CA TRP A 176 5.01 -18.92 -2.83
C TRP A 176 4.64 -17.56 -3.47
N TRP A 177 5.59 -16.66 -3.58
CA TRP A 177 5.39 -15.37 -4.23
C TRP A 177 5.68 -15.36 -5.74
N ARG A 178 6.28 -16.41 -6.26
CA ARG A 178 6.60 -16.54 -7.70
C ARG A 178 5.33 -16.85 -8.51
N VAL A 179 5.39 -16.62 -9.80
CA VAL A 179 4.28 -16.84 -10.75
C VAL A 179 4.60 -18.01 -11.70
#